data_4e16f3c9e2dc9bef8843307a4d9cdfeb
#
_entry.id   4e16f3c9e2dc9bef8843307a4d9cdfeb
#
_cell.length_a   1.000
_cell.length_b   1.000
_cell.length_c   1.000
_cell.angle_alpha   90.00
_cell.angle_beta   90.00
_cell.angle_gamma   90.00
#
_symmetry.space_group_name_H-M   'P 1'
#
loop_
_entity.id
_entity.type
_entity.pdbx_description
1 polymer ?
#
loop_
_entity_poly.entity_id
_entity_poly.type
_entity_poly.pdbx_seq_one_letter_code
_entity_poly.pdbx_strand_id
1 'polypeptide(L)'
;ATIFVLESRLIARGQDLTIDEVGLAPENQKQAVAKAIMARVNDPSRTLLGPEQEAWLADGLRESAASGKKWQVLGNQVTMARVKMPDLEKNLDPSKYAAVPAGSKRFWASAKYGLPWNLDSWSGFPMARERLYASARAAKARVVTLTGDTHTAWANELRDDKGYRVGVEFGCTSVTSNG
;
A
#
# COMPACT_ATOMS: atom_id res chain seq x y z
N ALA A 1 6.40 22.83 -8.89
CA ALA A 1 6.13 21.69 -8.02
C ALA A 1 6.78 21.90 -6.66
N THR A 2 6.27 21.25 -5.64
CA THR A 2 6.96 21.00 -4.38
C THR A 2 7.21 19.51 -4.26
N ILE A 3 8.40 19.13 -3.79
CA ILE A 3 8.77 17.73 -3.58
C ILE A 3 8.88 17.49 -2.07
N PHE A 4 8.16 16.49 -1.60
CA PHE A 4 8.19 16.01 -0.22
C PHE A 4 8.85 14.62 -0.21
N VAL A 5 9.97 14.48 0.46
CA VAL A 5 10.65 13.19 0.63
C VAL A 5 10.20 12.59 1.95
N LEU A 6 9.53 11.45 1.88
CA LEU A 6 8.95 10.78 3.04
C LEU A 6 9.91 9.73 3.59
N GLU A 7 9.90 9.56 4.91
CA GLU A 7 10.60 8.48 5.58
C GLU A 7 9.57 7.49 6.17
N SER A 8 9.51 6.31 5.60
CA SER A 8 8.52 5.28 5.93
C SER A 8 9.11 4.03 6.59
N ARG A 9 10.43 3.99 6.84
CA ARG A 9 11.12 2.78 7.29
C ARG A 9 11.72 2.88 8.69
N LEU A 10 12.36 3.99 9.03
CA LEU A 10 13.28 4.04 10.16
C LEU A 10 12.77 4.78 11.39
N ILE A 11 11.86 5.77 11.26
CA ILE A 11 11.58 6.71 12.33
C ILE A 11 10.37 6.32 13.17
N ALA A 12 9.22 6.09 12.54
CA ALA A 12 7.95 5.99 13.26
C ALA A 12 7.01 4.90 12.74
N ARG A 13 7.53 3.99 11.93
CA ARG A 13 6.78 2.89 11.37
C ARG A 13 6.21 1.99 12.46
N GLY A 14 4.92 1.74 12.42
CA GLY A 14 4.26 0.76 13.29
C GLY A 14 4.77 -0.66 13.03
N GLN A 15 4.57 -1.55 14.00
CA GLN A 15 4.99 -2.95 13.90
C GLN A 15 4.52 -3.60 12.59
N ASP A 16 5.43 -4.31 11.94
CA ASP A 16 5.12 -5.07 10.73
C ASP A 16 4.20 -6.24 11.03
N LEU A 17 3.29 -6.48 10.11
CA LEU A 17 2.38 -7.62 10.12
C LEU A 17 2.67 -8.49 8.90
N THR A 18 2.46 -9.79 9.04
CA THR A 18 2.60 -10.74 7.94
C THR A 18 1.30 -11.46 7.66
N ILE A 19 1.13 -11.91 6.43
CA ILE A 19 0.01 -12.77 6.00
C ILE A 19 0.36 -14.26 6.10
N ASP A 20 1.60 -14.60 6.45
CA ASP A 20 2.09 -15.98 6.48
C ASP A 20 1.30 -16.86 7.44
N GLU A 21 0.80 -16.28 8.54
CA GLU A 21 -0.05 -16.97 9.51
C GLU A 21 -1.26 -17.65 8.85
N VAL A 22 -1.83 -17.04 7.79
CA VAL A 22 -2.95 -17.66 7.04
C VAL A 22 -2.49 -18.88 6.27
N GLY A 23 -1.30 -18.83 5.65
CA GLY A 23 -0.73 -19.96 4.94
C GLY A 23 -0.43 -21.17 5.82
N LEU A 24 -0.09 -20.92 7.09
CA LEU A 24 0.27 -21.92 8.08
C LEU A 24 -0.96 -22.47 8.87
N ALA A 25 -2.07 -21.75 8.86
CA ALA A 25 -3.27 -22.15 9.60
C ALA A 25 -3.96 -23.38 8.96
N PRO A 26 -4.64 -24.21 9.78
CA PRO A 26 -5.55 -25.25 9.26
C PRO A 26 -6.63 -24.63 8.36
N GLU A 27 -7.06 -25.35 7.32
CA GLU A 27 -7.97 -24.83 6.29
C GLU A 27 -9.25 -24.23 6.89
N ASN A 28 -9.84 -24.90 7.89
CA ASN A 28 -11.06 -24.45 8.58
C ASN A 28 -10.84 -23.21 9.48
N GLN A 29 -9.60 -22.78 9.71
CA GLN A 29 -9.24 -21.61 10.54
C GLN A 29 -8.74 -20.42 9.70
N LYS A 30 -8.35 -20.63 8.45
CA LYS A 30 -7.75 -19.59 7.60
C LYS A 30 -8.57 -18.31 7.52
N GLN A 31 -9.88 -18.43 7.37
CA GLN A 31 -10.80 -17.28 7.33
C GLN A 31 -10.77 -16.49 8.64
N ALA A 32 -10.74 -17.16 9.78
CA ALA A 32 -10.70 -16.51 11.09
C ALA A 32 -9.34 -15.81 11.31
N VAL A 33 -8.24 -16.46 10.94
CA VAL A 33 -6.89 -15.89 11.02
C VAL A 33 -6.79 -14.67 10.11
N ALA A 34 -7.25 -14.75 8.86
CA ALA A 34 -7.25 -13.61 7.94
C ALA A 34 -8.06 -12.42 8.49
N LYS A 35 -9.23 -12.68 9.07
CA LYS A 35 -10.05 -11.65 9.71
C LYS A 35 -9.32 -11.00 10.89
N ALA A 36 -8.62 -11.78 11.70
CA ALA A 36 -7.84 -11.27 12.83
C ALA A 36 -6.66 -10.39 12.36
N ILE A 37 -5.95 -10.81 11.29
CA ILE A 37 -4.89 -10.00 10.68
C ILE A 37 -5.48 -8.69 10.16
N MET A 38 -6.59 -8.72 9.42
CA MET A 38 -7.20 -7.51 8.89
C MET A 38 -7.73 -6.57 9.97
N ALA A 39 -8.18 -7.09 11.10
CA ALA A 39 -8.54 -6.24 12.24
C ALA A 39 -7.33 -5.47 12.78
N ARG A 40 -6.17 -6.13 12.88
CA ARG A 40 -4.89 -5.49 13.27
C ARG A 40 -4.41 -4.49 12.22
N VAL A 41 -4.50 -4.84 10.93
CA VAL A 41 -4.15 -3.95 9.80
C VAL A 41 -4.97 -2.67 9.81
N ASN A 42 -6.25 -2.77 10.12
CA ASN A 42 -7.20 -1.64 10.14
C ASN A 42 -7.22 -0.87 11.47
N ASP A 43 -6.34 -1.17 12.40
CA ASP A 43 -6.22 -0.41 13.65
C ASP A 43 -5.89 1.06 13.33
N PRO A 44 -6.72 2.03 13.74
CA PRO A 44 -6.52 3.44 13.43
C PRO A 44 -5.28 4.05 14.08
N SER A 45 -4.74 3.43 15.11
CA SER A 45 -3.50 3.86 15.75
C SER A 45 -2.25 3.53 14.94
N ARG A 46 -2.36 2.62 13.98
CA ARG A 46 -1.21 2.25 13.13
C ARG A 46 -0.80 3.42 12.25
N THR A 47 0.49 3.63 12.19
CA THR A 47 1.10 4.69 11.37
C THR A 47 2.29 4.15 10.57
N LEU A 48 2.52 4.72 9.40
CA LEU A 48 3.69 4.49 8.57
C LEU A 48 4.71 5.61 8.72
N LEU A 49 4.24 6.84 8.86
CA LEU A 49 5.08 8.04 8.92
C LEU A 49 5.25 8.62 10.33
N GLY A 50 4.35 8.26 11.25
CA GLY A 50 4.25 8.88 12.56
C GLY A 50 3.50 10.22 12.53
N PRO A 51 2.97 10.65 13.69
CA PRO A 51 2.12 11.83 13.78
C PRO A 51 2.83 13.11 13.37
N GLU A 52 4.09 13.24 13.70
CA GLU A 52 4.88 14.45 13.39
C GLU A 52 5.06 14.61 11.87
N GLN A 53 5.46 13.56 11.17
CA GLN A 53 5.63 13.62 9.72
C GLN A 53 4.29 13.71 8.99
N GLU A 54 3.22 13.06 9.50
CA GLU A 54 1.87 13.22 8.96
C GLU A 54 1.42 14.68 9.06
N ALA A 55 1.65 15.36 10.19
CA ALA A 55 1.32 16.77 10.38
C ALA A 55 2.15 17.69 9.47
N TRP A 56 3.48 17.49 9.45
CA TRP A 56 4.38 18.24 8.57
C TRP A 56 3.97 18.13 7.09
N LEU A 57 3.61 16.94 6.64
CA LEU A 57 3.18 16.72 5.26
C LEU A 57 1.84 17.41 4.98
N ALA A 58 0.88 17.33 5.90
CA ALA A 58 -0.42 17.98 5.77
C ALA A 58 -0.29 19.50 5.63
N ASP A 59 0.55 20.11 6.45
CA ASP A 59 0.85 21.53 6.40
C ASP A 59 1.55 21.92 5.10
N GLY A 60 2.58 21.16 4.72
CA GLY A 60 3.32 21.39 3.48
C GLY A 60 2.44 21.27 2.23
N LEU A 61 1.52 20.29 2.18
CA LEU A 61 0.57 20.16 1.08
C LEU A 61 -0.34 21.40 0.99
N ARG A 62 -0.85 21.88 2.14
CA ARG A 62 -1.70 23.08 2.21
C ARG A 62 -0.96 24.31 1.72
N GLU A 63 0.25 24.55 2.23
CA GLU A 63 1.08 25.70 1.87
C GLU A 63 1.49 25.67 0.39
N SER A 64 1.91 24.50 -0.10
CA SER A 64 2.29 24.31 -1.50
C SER A 64 1.12 24.62 -2.44
N ALA A 65 -0.06 24.09 -2.15
CA ALA A 65 -1.25 24.33 -2.96
C ALA A 65 -1.67 25.82 -2.89
N ALA A 66 -1.68 26.43 -1.70
CA ALA A 66 -2.02 27.83 -1.48
C ALA A 66 -1.04 28.80 -2.19
N SER A 67 0.23 28.43 -2.30
CA SER A 67 1.23 29.20 -3.05
C SER A 67 1.16 29.04 -4.58
N GLY A 68 0.14 28.35 -5.09
CA GLY A 68 -0.09 28.16 -6.54
C GLY A 68 0.82 27.13 -7.19
N LYS A 69 1.52 26.29 -6.43
CA LYS A 69 2.30 25.19 -6.99
C LYS A 69 1.35 24.13 -7.58
N LYS A 70 1.51 23.84 -8.88
CA LYS A 70 0.59 22.95 -9.61
C LYS A 70 0.66 21.50 -9.16
N TRP A 71 1.83 21.03 -8.70
CA TRP A 71 2.09 19.63 -8.37
C TRP A 71 2.75 19.50 -7.00
N GLN A 72 2.29 18.54 -6.24
CA GLN A 72 2.88 18.08 -4.99
C GLN A 72 3.39 16.67 -5.22
N VAL A 73 4.70 16.53 -5.30
CA VAL A 73 5.38 15.25 -5.58
C VAL A 73 5.79 14.62 -4.27
N LEU A 74 5.36 13.40 -4.02
CA LEU A 74 5.76 12.60 -2.87
C LEU A 74 6.84 11.61 -3.31
N GLY A 75 8.08 11.79 -2.86
CA GLY A 75 9.11 10.76 -2.89
C GLY A 75 8.84 9.79 -1.76
N ASN A 76 8.29 8.64 -2.10
CA ASN A 76 7.81 7.64 -1.15
C ASN A 76 8.51 6.31 -1.43
N GLN A 77 8.90 5.60 -0.37
CA GLN A 77 9.74 4.40 -0.51
C GLN A 77 8.97 3.18 -0.97
N VAL A 78 7.70 3.03 -0.55
CA VAL A 78 6.89 1.82 -0.75
C VAL A 78 5.60 2.11 -1.51
N THR A 79 5.03 1.09 -2.17
CA THR A 79 3.81 1.23 -2.97
C THR A 79 2.64 1.76 -2.15
N MET A 80 2.01 2.83 -2.64
CA MET A 80 0.88 3.49 -1.99
C MET A 80 -0.47 2.95 -2.47
N ALA A 81 -0.57 2.55 -3.72
CA ALA A 81 -1.79 1.99 -4.28
C ALA A 81 -2.24 0.72 -3.56
N ARG A 82 -3.53 0.43 -3.66
CA ARG A 82 -4.13 -0.79 -3.13
C ARG A 82 -3.92 -1.93 -4.12
N VAL A 83 -2.82 -2.63 -3.97
CA VAL A 83 -2.55 -3.82 -4.78
C VAL A 83 -3.20 -5.03 -4.12
N LYS A 84 -4.19 -5.58 -4.80
CA LYS A 84 -4.86 -6.82 -4.39
C LYS A 84 -4.11 -8.03 -4.92
N MET A 85 -4.09 -9.08 -4.12
CA MET A 85 -3.57 -10.36 -4.55
C MET A 85 -4.54 -10.99 -5.57
N PRO A 86 -4.10 -11.38 -6.78
CA PRO A 86 -4.96 -12.05 -7.73
C PRO A 86 -5.27 -13.48 -7.27
N ASP A 87 -6.52 -13.90 -7.40
CA ASP A 87 -6.93 -15.29 -7.20
C ASP A 87 -6.53 -16.11 -8.43
N LEU A 88 -5.36 -16.75 -8.36
CA LEU A 88 -4.82 -17.52 -9.49
C LEU A 88 -5.65 -18.75 -9.80
N GLU A 89 -6.25 -19.40 -8.80
CA GLU A 89 -7.08 -20.58 -9.01
C GLU A 89 -8.34 -20.25 -9.83
N LYS A 90 -8.91 -19.09 -9.58
CA LYS A 90 -10.10 -18.61 -10.30
C LYS A 90 -9.76 -18.03 -11.67
N ASN A 91 -8.61 -17.39 -11.82
CA ASN A 91 -8.29 -16.56 -12.98
C ASN A 91 -7.35 -17.23 -14.01
N LEU A 92 -6.75 -18.37 -13.67
CA LEU A 92 -5.92 -19.13 -14.59
C LEU A 92 -6.67 -20.33 -15.16
N ASP A 93 -6.30 -20.70 -16.38
CA ASP A 93 -6.65 -22.02 -16.94
C ASP A 93 -6.19 -23.15 -15.99
N PRO A 94 -7.00 -24.19 -15.75
CA PRO A 94 -6.65 -25.27 -14.83
C PRO A 94 -5.28 -25.92 -15.11
N SER A 95 -4.88 -26.07 -16.37
CA SER A 95 -3.59 -26.64 -16.74
C SER A 95 -2.44 -25.72 -16.35
N LYS A 96 -2.59 -24.41 -16.52
CA LYS A 96 -1.62 -23.41 -16.10
C LYS A 96 -1.53 -23.32 -14.58
N TYR A 97 -2.68 -23.33 -13.89
CA TYR A 97 -2.70 -23.36 -12.44
C TYR A 97 -2.04 -24.63 -11.89
N ALA A 98 -2.23 -25.80 -12.52
CA ALA A 98 -1.58 -27.05 -12.11
C ALA A 98 -0.05 -26.92 -12.13
N ALA A 99 0.51 -26.20 -13.11
CA ALA A 99 1.94 -25.98 -13.28
C ALA A 99 2.55 -24.96 -12.29
N VAL A 100 1.74 -24.18 -11.56
CA VAL A 100 2.23 -23.22 -10.57
C VAL A 100 2.90 -23.96 -9.41
N PRO A 101 4.12 -23.57 -8.98
CA PRO A 101 4.81 -24.18 -7.86
C PRO A 101 3.98 -24.14 -6.57
N ALA A 102 4.11 -25.20 -5.75
CA ALA A 102 3.33 -25.34 -4.51
C ALA A 102 3.52 -24.17 -3.53
N GLY A 103 4.75 -23.65 -3.42
CA GLY A 103 5.04 -22.46 -2.59
C GLY A 103 4.28 -21.22 -3.06
N SER A 104 4.26 -21.00 -4.37
CA SER A 104 3.50 -19.90 -4.98
C SER A 104 1.98 -20.09 -4.78
N LYS A 105 1.46 -21.31 -4.96
CA LYS A 105 0.05 -21.63 -4.68
C LYS A 105 -0.32 -21.29 -3.24
N ARG A 106 0.54 -21.62 -2.27
CA ARG A 106 0.30 -21.32 -0.85
C ARG A 106 0.23 -19.82 -0.60
N PHE A 107 1.15 -19.05 -1.18
CA PHE A 107 1.17 -17.60 -1.08
C PHE A 107 -0.09 -16.99 -1.71
N TRP A 108 -0.43 -17.37 -2.94
CA TRP A 108 -1.59 -16.84 -3.66
C TRP A 108 -2.94 -17.32 -3.10
N ALA A 109 -2.97 -18.44 -2.36
CA ALA A 109 -4.18 -18.92 -1.72
C ALA A 109 -4.79 -17.90 -0.73
N SER A 110 -3.98 -17.01 -0.16
CA SER A 110 -4.44 -15.94 0.72
C SER A 110 -5.33 -14.89 0.02
N ALA A 111 -5.30 -14.83 -1.32
CA ALA A 111 -6.20 -13.99 -2.12
C ALA A 111 -7.68 -14.28 -1.86
N LYS A 112 -8.04 -15.53 -1.61
CA LYS A 112 -9.43 -15.97 -1.29
C LYS A 112 -9.99 -15.30 -0.04
N TYR A 113 -9.11 -14.84 0.85
CA TYR A 113 -9.48 -14.23 2.13
C TYR A 113 -9.46 -12.69 2.09
N GLY A 114 -9.28 -12.10 0.89
CA GLY A 114 -9.31 -10.65 0.68
C GLY A 114 -8.11 -9.90 1.26
N LEU A 115 -7.02 -10.62 1.53
CA LEU A 115 -5.78 -10.01 2.03
C LEU A 115 -5.09 -9.20 0.93
N PRO A 116 -4.42 -8.09 1.28
CA PRO A 116 -3.59 -7.36 0.35
C PRO A 116 -2.36 -8.17 -0.05
N TRP A 117 -1.79 -7.84 -1.21
CA TRP A 117 -0.59 -8.50 -1.72
C TRP A 117 0.62 -8.35 -0.79
N ASN A 118 0.77 -7.18 -0.18
CA ASN A 118 1.94 -6.85 0.66
C ASN A 118 1.53 -5.94 1.82
N LEU A 119 1.78 -6.37 3.06
CA LEU A 119 1.54 -5.58 4.26
C LEU A 119 2.71 -4.66 4.64
N ASP A 120 3.86 -4.82 3.99
CA ASP A 120 5.02 -3.95 4.16
C ASP A 120 4.86 -2.59 3.45
N SER A 121 3.89 -2.48 2.55
CA SER A 121 3.50 -1.25 1.86
C SER A 121 2.39 -0.49 2.62
N TRP A 122 1.87 0.60 2.02
CA TRP A 122 0.71 1.31 2.55
C TRP A 122 -0.56 0.43 2.69
N SER A 123 -0.57 -0.75 2.09
CA SER A 123 -1.65 -1.71 2.30
C SER A 123 -1.67 -2.30 3.72
N GLY A 124 -0.54 -2.29 4.42
CA GLY A 124 -0.44 -2.64 5.85
C GLY A 124 -0.83 -1.49 6.80
N PHE A 125 -1.05 -0.29 6.28
CA PHE A 125 -1.36 0.93 7.04
C PHE A 125 -2.52 1.72 6.39
N PRO A 126 -3.66 1.08 6.12
CA PRO A 126 -4.74 1.71 5.33
C PRO A 126 -5.30 2.97 6.00
N MET A 127 -5.39 2.99 7.33
CA MET A 127 -5.91 4.16 8.05
C MET A 127 -4.94 5.35 7.99
N ALA A 128 -3.63 5.10 8.04
CA ALA A 128 -2.62 6.15 7.83
C ALA A 128 -2.67 6.70 6.40
N ARG A 129 -2.84 5.82 5.41
CA ARG A 129 -3.05 6.23 4.00
C ARG A 129 -4.28 7.11 3.84
N GLU A 130 -5.41 6.74 4.46
CA GLU A 130 -6.64 7.56 4.40
C GLU A 130 -6.46 8.92 5.08
N ARG A 131 -5.69 9.03 6.18
CA ARG A 131 -5.35 10.33 6.79
C ARG A 131 -4.56 11.21 5.83
N LEU A 132 -3.54 10.65 5.16
CA LEU A 132 -2.77 11.35 4.12
C LEU A 132 -3.67 11.80 2.96
N TYR A 133 -4.53 10.92 2.48
CA TYR A 133 -5.47 11.23 1.40
C TYR A 133 -6.47 12.33 1.80
N ALA A 134 -6.95 12.32 3.03
CA ALA A 134 -7.82 13.37 3.56
C ALA A 134 -7.09 14.73 3.59
N SER A 135 -5.84 14.76 4.03
CA SER A 135 -5.00 15.97 4.05
C SER A 135 -4.77 16.52 2.63
N ALA A 136 -4.44 15.65 1.67
CA ALA A 136 -4.24 16.02 0.28
C ALA A 136 -5.52 16.62 -0.34
N ARG A 137 -6.67 16.01 -0.08
CA ARG A 137 -7.97 16.51 -0.55
C ARG A 137 -8.36 17.84 0.09
N ALA A 138 -8.18 17.98 1.41
CA ALA A 138 -8.46 19.23 2.12
C ALA A 138 -7.61 20.38 1.57
N ALA A 139 -6.35 20.10 1.24
CA ALA A 139 -5.43 21.05 0.61
C ALA A 139 -5.75 21.32 -0.88
N LYS A 140 -6.64 20.54 -1.51
CA LYS A 140 -6.84 20.53 -2.98
C LYS A 140 -5.54 20.27 -3.73
N ALA A 141 -4.64 19.50 -3.14
CA ALA A 141 -3.33 19.17 -3.69
C ALA A 141 -3.46 18.25 -4.91
N ARG A 142 -2.57 18.42 -5.88
CA ARG A 142 -2.43 17.54 -7.05
C ARG A 142 -1.24 16.61 -6.84
N VAL A 143 -1.52 15.48 -6.20
CA VAL A 143 -0.49 14.56 -5.74
C VAL A 143 0.03 13.66 -6.86
N VAL A 144 1.35 13.60 -6.97
CA VAL A 144 2.08 12.59 -7.76
C VAL A 144 3.01 11.86 -6.81
N THR A 145 2.83 10.57 -6.66
CA THR A 145 3.67 9.73 -5.80
C THR A 145 4.68 8.97 -6.65
N LEU A 146 5.94 9.03 -6.28
CA LEU A 146 7.03 8.26 -6.87
C LEU A 146 7.47 7.20 -5.87
N THR A 147 7.44 5.93 -6.27
CA THR A 147 7.72 4.79 -5.40
C THR A 147 8.74 3.83 -6.00
N GLY A 148 9.29 2.97 -5.17
CA GLY A 148 10.22 1.91 -5.55
C GLY A 148 9.88 0.60 -4.83
N ASP A 149 10.89 -0.10 -4.33
CA ASP A 149 10.83 -1.28 -3.46
C ASP A 149 10.38 -2.59 -4.13
N THR A 150 9.33 -2.57 -4.93
CA THR A 150 8.69 -3.80 -5.45
C THR A 150 9.37 -4.40 -6.68
N HIS A 151 10.46 -3.81 -7.18
CA HIS A 151 11.18 -4.20 -8.40
C HIS A 151 10.28 -4.34 -9.65
N THR A 152 9.11 -3.72 -9.60
CA THR A 152 8.10 -3.76 -10.68
C THR A 152 7.68 -2.35 -11.04
N ALA A 153 7.49 -2.08 -12.32
CA ALA A 153 6.95 -0.81 -12.78
C ALA A 153 5.43 -0.74 -12.50
N TRP A 154 5.00 0.37 -11.92
CA TRP A 154 3.60 0.64 -11.61
C TRP A 154 3.16 1.98 -12.18
N ALA A 155 1.92 2.04 -12.64
CA ALA A 155 1.22 3.28 -12.95
C ALA A 155 -0.21 3.14 -12.39
N ASN A 156 -0.46 3.79 -11.27
CA ASN A 156 -1.69 3.63 -10.52
C ASN A 156 -2.45 4.95 -10.37
N GLU A 157 -3.76 4.90 -10.39
CA GLU A 157 -4.59 5.97 -9.90
C GLU A 157 -4.85 5.76 -8.41
N LEU A 158 -4.54 6.77 -7.58
CA LEU A 158 -4.77 6.72 -6.15
C LEU A 158 -6.18 7.21 -5.82
N ARG A 159 -6.97 6.36 -5.15
CA ARG A 159 -8.32 6.65 -4.70
C ARG A 159 -8.47 6.39 -3.21
N ASP A 160 -9.24 7.22 -2.53
CA ASP A 160 -9.62 6.98 -1.13
C ASP A 160 -10.67 5.85 -1.00
N ASP A 161 -11.04 5.52 0.23
CA ASP A 161 -12.03 4.47 0.53
C ASP A 161 -13.43 4.76 -0.01
N LYS A 162 -13.71 6.03 -0.32
CA LYS A 162 -14.97 6.47 -0.93
C LYS A 162 -14.91 6.50 -2.46
N GLY A 163 -13.75 6.14 -3.04
CA GLY A 163 -13.52 6.13 -4.49
C GLY A 163 -13.14 7.47 -5.09
N TYR A 164 -12.95 8.53 -4.31
CA TYR A 164 -12.51 9.82 -4.83
C TYR A 164 -11.03 9.77 -5.22
N ARG A 165 -10.73 10.31 -6.38
CA ARG A 165 -9.36 10.42 -6.86
C ARG A 165 -8.56 11.40 -6.00
N VAL A 166 -7.39 10.97 -5.55
CA VAL A 166 -6.44 11.75 -4.74
C VAL A 166 -5.23 12.17 -5.56
N GLY A 167 -4.73 11.27 -6.41
CA GLY A 167 -3.53 11.50 -7.20
C GLY A 167 -3.20 10.33 -8.12
N VAL A 168 -1.95 10.26 -8.49
CA VAL A 168 -1.36 9.16 -9.27
C VAL A 168 -0.08 8.68 -8.61
N GLU A 169 0.27 7.43 -8.86
CA GLU A 169 1.52 6.81 -8.42
C GLU A 169 2.26 6.24 -9.60
N PHE A 170 3.57 6.46 -9.63
CA PHE A 170 4.49 5.80 -10.54
C PHE A 170 5.56 5.07 -9.73
N GLY A 171 5.61 3.76 -9.89
CA GLY A 171 6.64 2.90 -9.28
C GLY A 171 7.72 2.57 -10.29
N CYS A 172 8.97 2.61 -9.86
CA CYS A 172 10.13 2.23 -10.68
C CYS A 172 10.56 0.81 -10.37
N THR A 173 11.05 0.11 -11.38
CA THR A 173 11.81 -1.13 -11.18
C THR A 173 13.15 -0.83 -10.51
N SER A 174 13.80 -1.86 -9.98
CA SER A 174 15.20 -1.74 -9.56
C SER A 174 16.13 -1.53 -10.76
N VAL A 175 17.26 -0.88 -10.51
CA VAL A 175 18.32 -0.66 -11.51
C VAL A 175 19.38 -1.76 -11.44
N THR A 176 19.62 -2.30 -10.25
CA THR A 176 20.77 -3.20 -9.97
C THR A 176 20.39 -4.52 -9.32
N SER A 177 19.15 -4.73 -8.91
CA SER A 177 18.67 -6.01 -8.36
C SER A 177 17.74 -6.72 -9.34
N ASN A 178 17.70 -8.04 -9.23
CA ASN A 178 16.79 -8.85 -10.02
C ASN A 178 15.32 -8.53 -9.68
N GLY A 179 14.46 -8.57 -10.68
CA GLY A 179 13.02 -8.43 -10.51
C GLY A 179 12.35 -9.70 -10.00
#